data_b105e2eeee197c4a4a41b9e5e282fb38
#
_entry.id   b105e2eeee197c4a4a41b9e5e282fb38
#
_cell.length_a   1.000
_cell.length_b   1.000
_cell.length_c   1.000
_cell.angle_alpha   90.00
_cell.angle_beta   90.00
_cell.angle_gamma   90.00
#
_symmetry.space_group_name_H-M   'P 1'
#
loop_
_entity.id
_entity.type
_entity.pdbx_description
1 polymer ?
#
loop_
_entity_poly.entity_id
_entity_poly.type
_entity_poly.pdbx_seq_one_letter_code
_entity_poly.pdbx_strand_id
1 'polypeptide(L)'
;MTTRRLATRIPHFIGGKRTELQSSRTADVLNPSTGEVQAQVVLASAADVDTAVATAVEAQKEWASWNPQRRARVMMKFIDLV
;
A
#
# COMPACT_ATOMS: atom_id res chain seq x y z
N MET A 1 2.45 23.45 17.70
CA MET A 1 2.34 23.04 17.47
C MET A 1 2.44 22.25 17.26
N THR A 2 2.50 21.93 17.07
CA THR A 2 2.60 21.20 16.81
C THR A 2 2.52 20.33 16.60
N THR A 3 2.39 20.06 16.41
CA THR A 3 2.36 19.18 16.11
C THR A 3 2.38 18.26 15.87
N ARG A 4 2.66 17.96 15.87
CA ARG A 4 2.83 17.21 15.59
C ARG A 4 2.59 16.06 15.57
N ARG A 5 2.16 15.57 15.66
CA ARG A 5 1.95 14.58 15.53
C ARG A 5 2.10 14.16 14.39
N LEU A 6 2.36 14.50 13.95
CA LEU A 6 2.57 14.30 12.86
C LEU A 6 2.96 13.15 12.46
N ALA A 7 3.26 12.46 13.09
CA ALA A 7 3.77 11.23 12.70
C ALA A 7 2.72 10.22 12.42
N THR A 8 1.86 10.51 11.53
CA THR A 8 0.94 9.52 10.97
C THR A 8 1.77 8.40 10.36
N ARG A 9 1.54 7.20 10.82
CA ARG A 9 2.24 6.02 10.31
C ARG A 9 1.44 5.44 9.16
N ILE A 10 2.09 5.29 8.01
CA ILE A 10 1.45 4.75 6.81
C ILE A 10 1.77 3.27 6.72
N PRO A 11 0.77 2.40 6.93
CA PRO A 11 0.98 0.96 6.83
C PRO A 11 0.93 0.50 5.40
N HIS A 12 1.13 -0.79 5.18
CA HIS A 12 0.98 -1.40 3.87
C HIS A 12 -0.48 -1.81 3.65
N PHE A 13 -0.82 -2.05 2.39
CA PHE A 13 -2.14 -2.52 2.02
C PHE A 13 -1.95 -3.85 1.28
N ILE A 14 -2.24 -4.94 1.96
CA ILE A 14 -1.98 -6.29 1.45
C ILE A 14 -3.21 -7.15 1.70
N GLY A 15 -3.61 -7.91 0.70
CA GLY A 15 -4.75 -8.82 0.84
C GLY A 15 -6.06 -8.07 1.03
N GLY A 16 -6.18 -6.86 0.48
CA GLY A 16 -7.40 -6.07 0.54
C GLY A 16 -7.61 -5.33 1.85
N LYS A 17 -6.58 -5.22 2.68
CA LYS A 17 -6.72 -4.54 3.98
C LYS A 17 -5.42 -3.88 4.40
N ARG A 18 -5.53 -2.90 5.28
CA ARG A 18 -4.35 -2.29 5.89
C ARG A 18 -3.65 -3.32 6.74
N THR A 19 -2.34 -3.40 6.57
CA THR A 19 -1.53 -4.44 7.22
C THR A 19 -0.36 -3.78 7.94
N GLU A 20 -0.30 -3.98 9.26
CA GLU A 20 0.84 -3.54 10.05
C GLU A 20 1.96 -4.57 9.90
N LEU A 21 3.14 -4.07 9.61
CA LEU A 21 4.32 -4.92 9.45
C LEU A 21 5.14 -4.92 10.74
N GLN A 22 5.92 -5.97 10.90
CA GLN A 22 6.80 -6.10 12.06
C GLN A 22 8.06 -5.24 11.93
N SER A 23 8.33 -4.74 10.75
CA SER A 23 9.54 -3.93 10.51
C SER A 23 9.54 -2.67 11.34
N SER A 24 10.67 -2.34 11.94
CA SER A 24 10.86 -1.11 12.68
C SER A 24 11.42 0.02 11.82
N ARG A 25 11.77 -0.28 10.57
CA ARG A 25 12.33 0.73 9.68
C ARG A 25 11.24 1.56 9.06
N THR A 26 11.47 2.86 9.01
CA THR A 26 10.52 3.80 8.41
C THR A 26 11.27 4.81 7.56
N ALA A 27 10.54 5.51 6.70
CA ALA A 27 11.07 6.63 5.95
C ALA A 27 10.11 7.80 6.08
N ASP A 28 10.65 9.01 6.07
CA ASP A 28 9.86 10.21 6.23
C ASP A 28 9.14 10.56 4.93
N VAL A 29 7.90 11.01 5.06
CA VAL A 29 7.15 11.59 3.96
C VAL A 29 7.07 13.08 4.24
N LEU A 30 7.60 13.88 3.34
CA LEU A 30 7.72 15.31 3.55
C LEU A 30 6.58 16.06 2.87
N ASN A 31 6.18 17.15 3.50
CA ASN A 31 5.26 18.10 2.87
C ASN A 31 6.08 18.92 1.87
N PRO A 32 5.81 18.82 0.56
CA PRO A 32 6.63 19.51 -0.43
C PRO A 32 6.54 21.03 -0.37
N SER A 33 5.51 21.57 0.25
CA SER A 33 5.35 23.01 0.37
C SER A 33 6.15 23.59 1.52
N THR A 34 6.34 22.84 2.60
CA THR A 34 7.01 23.35 3.81
C THR A 34 8.31 22.62 4.11
N GLY A 35 8.51 21.43 3.58
CA GLY A 35 9.67 20.61 3.90
C GLY A 35 9.56 19.88 5.22
N GLU A 36 8.42 19.99 5.89
CA GLU A 36 8.22 19.31 7.18
C GLU A 36 7.79 17.87 7.01
N VAL A 37 8.16 17.04 7.98
CA VAL A 37 7.73 15.65 8.00
C VAL A 37 6.24 15.60 8.34
N GLN A 38 5.43 15.06 7.45
CA GLN A 38 3.99 14.95 7.69
C GLN A 38 3.55 13.52 7.99
N ALA A 39 4.38 12.53 7.68
CA ALA A 39 4.04 11.13 7.92
C ALA A 39 5.30 10.30 7.86
N GLN A 40 5.18 9.03 8.26
CA GLN A 40 6.26 8.06 8.11
C GLN A 40 5.68 6.81 7.48
N VAL A 41 6.37 6.28 6.46
CA VAL A 41 5.96 5.05 5.80
C VAL A 41 6.81 3.90 6.35
N VAL A 42 6.17 2.77 6.59
CA VAL A 42 6.87 1.57 7.09
C VAL A 42 7.56 0.91 5.90
N LEU A 43 8.86 0.63 6.07
CA LEU A 43 9.64 -0.06 5.04
C LEU A 43 9.57 -1.56 5.29
N ALA A 44 9.27 -2.32 4.25
CA ALA A 44 9.10 -3.76 4.35
C ALA A 44 10.43 -4.48 4.54
N SER A 45 10.41 -5.58 5.27
CA SER A 45 11.53 -6.52 5.32
C SER A 45 11.39 -7.49 4.14
N ALA A 46 12.42 -8.30 3.92
CA ALA A 46 12.35 -9.33 2.89
C ALA A 46 11.20 -10.32 3.15
N ALA A 47 10.98 -10.66 4.42
CA ALA A 47 9.89 -11.55 4.78
C ALA A 47 8.52 -10.93 4.50
N ASP A 48 8.40 -9.62 4.72
CA ASP A 48 7.14 -8.90 4.42
C ASP A 48 6.86 -8.91 2.92
N VAL A 49 7.90 -8.72 2.10
CA VAL A 49 7.77 -8.76 0.65
C VAL A 49 7.36 -10.17 0.20
N ASP A 50 7.96 -11.20 0.77
CA ASP A 50 7.61 -12.58 0.46
C ASP A 50 6.13 -12.86 0.74
N THR A 51 5.63 -12.37 1.86
CA THR A 51 4.23 -12.52 2.23
C THR A 51 3.32 -11.80 1.25
N ALA A 52 3.67 -10.58 0.86
CA ALA A 52 2.89 -9.81 -0.11
C ALA A 52 2.85 -10.50 -1.47
N VAL A 53 3.99 -11.02 -1.92
CA VAL A 53 4.07 -11.72 -3.20
C VAL A 53 3.26 -13.02 -3.15
N ALA A 54 3.31 -13.76 -2.04
CA ALA A 54 2.52 -14.98 -1.89
C ALA A 54 1.01 -14.69 -1.98
N THR A 55 0.57 -13.60 -1.35
CA THR A 55 -0.82 -13.16 -1.42
C THR A 55 -1.20 -12.82 -2.85
N ALA A 56 -0.32 -12.14 -3.58
CA ALA A 56 -0.56 -11.76 -4.97
C ALA A 56 -0.62 -12.98 -5.88
N VAL A 57 0.24 -13.95 -5.66
CA VAL A 57 0.27 -15.19 -6.46
C VAL A 57 -1.06 -15.92 -6.31
N GLU A 58 -1.58 -15.99 -5.09
CA GLU A 58 -2.85 -16.64 -4.84
C GLU A 58 -4.01 -15.92 -5.52
N ALA A 59 -4.03 -14.60 -5.42
CA ALA A 59 -5.06 -13.77 -6.06
C ALA A 59 -4.99 -13.85 -7.58
N GLN A 60 -3.78 -13.95 -8.13
CA GLN A 60 -3.59 -14.01 -9.57
C GLN A 60 -4.25 -15.22 -10.21
N LYS A 61 -4.36 -16.33 -9.49
CA LYS A 61 -4.96 -17.55 -10.03
C LYS A 61 -6.37 -17.30 -10.54
N GLU A 62 -7.17 -16.59 -9.77
CA GLU A 62 -8.52 -16.22 -10.19
C GLU A 62 -8.50 -15.10 -11.21
N TRP A 63 -7.76 -14.05 -10.95
CA TRP A 63 -7.69 -12.87 -11.82
C TRP A 63 -7.26 -13.24 -13.23
N ALA A 64 -6.25 -14.10 -13.36
CA ALA A 64 -5.75 -14.53 -14.67
C ALA A 64 -6.78 -15.39 -15.42
N SER A 65 -7.69 -16.05 -14.70
CA SER A 65 -8.73 -16.86 -15.32
C SER A 65 -9.87 -16.03 -15.90
N TRP A 66 -10.00 -14.77 -15.52
CA TRP A 66 -11.03 -13.89 -16.04
C TRP A 66 -10.68 -13.46 -17.47
N ASN A 67 -11.70 -13.30 -18.32
CA ASN A 67 -11.45 -12.82 -19.67
C ASN A 67 -11.03 -11.33 -19.62
N PRO A 68 -10.37 -10.83 -20.70
CA PRO A 68 -9.88 -9.46 -20.72
C PRO A 68 -10.96 -8.41 -20.51
N GLN A 69 -12.17 -8.64 -20.99
CA GLN A 69 -13.26 -7.67 -20.85
C GLN A 69 -13.65 -7.51 -19.38
N ARG A 70 -13.71 -8.61 -18.64
CA ARG A 70 -14.04 -8.57 -17.22
C ARG A 70 -12.97 -7.83 -16.43
N ARG A 71 -11.70 -8.08 -16.77
CA ARG A 71 -10.59 -7.38 -16.13
C ARG A 71 -10.62 -5.88 -16.45
N ALA A 72 -10.96 -5.55 -17.69
CA ALA A 72 -11.06 -4.14 -18.11
C ALA A 72 -12.14 -3.41 -17.34
N ARG A 73 -13.27 -4.06 -17.04
CA ARG A 73 -14.34 -3.43 -16.25
C ARG A 73 -13.88 -3.04 -14.86
N VAL A 74 -13.04 -3.85 -14.23
CA VAL A 74 -12.48 -3.51 -12.93
C VAL A 74 -11.61 -2.26 -13.03
N MET A 75 -10.79 -2.18 -14.07
CA MET A 75 -9.93 -1.00 -14.27
C MET A 75 -10.75 0.25 -14.57
N MET A 76 -11.84 0.12 -15.31
CA MET A 76 -12.72 1.26 -15.58
C MET A 76 -13.42 1.74 -14.32
N LYS A 77 -13.82 0.81 -13.45
CA LYS A 77 -14.38 1.17 -12.16
C LYS A 77 -13.36 1.92 -11.30
N PHE A 78 -12.11 1.48 -11.37
CA PHE A 78 -11.04 2.16 -10.66
C PHE A 78 -10.88 3.61 -11.13
N ILE A 79 -10.95 3.83 -12.45
CA ILE A 79 -10.86 5.18 -13.02
C ILE A 79 -11.98 6.07 -12.46
N ASP A 80 -13.20 5.54 -12.37
CA ASP A 80 -14.32 6.32 -11.83
C ASP A 80 -14.13 6.69 -10.36
N LEU A 81 -13.40 5.86 -9.61
CA LEU A 81 -13.21 6.09 -8.18
C LEU A 81 -12.05 7.04 -7.87
N VAL A 82 -11.17 7.25 -8.82
CA VAL A 82 -10.03 8.16 -8.65
C VAL A 82 -10.36 9.50 -9.21
#